data_993db4d351e72a6b35a42c0722596a38
#
_entry.id   993db4d351e72a6b35a42c0722596a38
#
_cell.length_a   1.000
_cell.length_b   1.000
_cell.length_c   1.000
_cell.angle_alpha   90.00
_cell.angle_beta   90.00
_cell.angle_gamma   90.00
#
_symmetry.space_group_name_H-M   'P 1'
#
loop_
_entity.id
_entity.type
_entity.pdbx_description
1 polymer ?
#
loop_
_entity_poly.entity_id
_entity_poly.type
_entity_poly.pdbx_seq_one_letter_code
_entity_poly.pdbx_strand_id
1 'polypeptide(L)'
;MSTDGRDYTKIANLTNRTFIGSVISFTSNSLTINCKSFETLVNDDWNLAAFGLEIIKFKRWEKLDIDTYKISEIIRGEFATQNLIRSHLQHENFILLKKNFNIIPVAKKLKGKKIYFKVGNLSSIEITFQNKAGL
;
A
#
# COMPACT_ATOMS: atom_id res chain seq x y z
N MET A 1 13.25 -3.66 12.39
CA MET A 1 13.94 -4.17 11.20
C MET A 1 15.18 -4.93 11.59
N SER A 2 15.47 -5.98 10.91
CA SER A 2 16.65 -6.80 11.15
C SER A 2 17.24 -7.28 9.81
N THR A 3 18.56 -7.48 9.77
CA THR A 3 19.24 -8.06 8.60
C THR A 3 19.62 -9.52 8.81
N ASP A 4 19.52 -10.04 10.02
CA ASP A 4 19.90 -11.41 10.38
C ASP A 4 18.71 -12.23 10.91
N GLY A 5 17.55 -11.63 11.14
CA GLY A 5 16.39 -12.31 11.69
C GLY A 5 16.47 -12.55 13.20
N ARG A 6 17.47 -12.02 13.89
CA ARG A 6 17.69 -12.21 15.32
C ARG A 6 17.66 -10.92 16.11
N ASP A 7 18.45 -9.93 15.67
CA ASP A 7 18.56 -8.64 16.34
C ASP A 7 17.74 -7.60 15.59
N TYR A 8 16.79 -6.99 16.28
CA TYR A 8 15.87 -6.03 15.69
C TYR A 8 16.11 -4.64 16.24
N THR A 9 16.13 -3.66 15.34
CA THR A 9 16.20 -2.25 15.69
C THR A 9 14.85 -1.61 15.40
N LYS A 10 14.33 -0.84 16.36
CA LYS A 10 13.09 -0.11 16.18
C LYS A 10 13.28 0.98 15.14
N ILE A 11 12.41 1.01 14.12
CA ILE A 11 12.48 1.97 13.05
C ILE A 11 11.26 2.89 12.97
N ALA A 12 10.16 2.53 13.61
CA ALA A 12 8.93 3.33 13.58
C ALA A 12 8.00 2.92 14.69
N ASN A 13 7.06 3.82 15.01
CA ASN A 13 5.91 3.53 15.84
C ASN A 13 4.71 3.35 14.93
N LEU A 14 3.90 2.32 15.17
CA LEU A 14 2.68 2.11 14.43
C LEU A 14 1.51 2.80 15.13
N THR A 15 0.61 3.36 14.33
CA THR A 15 -0.65 3.88 14.82
C THR A 15 -1.71 2.81 14.72
N ASN A 16 -2.74 2.91 15.55
CA ASN A 16 -3.82 1.91 15.57
C ASN A 16 -4.86 2.07 14.47
N ARG A 17 -4.70 3.06 13.59
CA ARG A 17 -5.70 3.35 12.59
C ARG A 17 -5.28 2.80 11.25
N THR A 18 -6.12 1.94 10.71
CA THR A 18 -5.97 1.41 9.36
C THR A 18 -7.30 1.60 8.65
N PHE A 19 -7.29 2.29 7.52
CA PHE A 19 -8.48 2.50 6.71
C PHE A 19 -8.46 1.49 5.58
N ILE A 20 -8.99 0.31 5.89
CA ILE A 20 -8.99 -0.82 4.99
C ILE A 20 -10.36 -0.96 4.36
N GLY A 21 -10.37 -0.98 3.04
CA GLY A 21 -11.51 -1.40 2.26
C GLY A 21 -11.18 -2.64 1.46
N SER A 22 -12.05 -2.99 0.55
CA SER A 22 -11.82 -4.07 -0.39
C SER A 22 -12.09 -3.61 -1.81
N VAL A 23 -11.38 -4.18 -2.76
CA VAL A 23 -11.60 -3.91 -4.19
C VAL A 23 -12.64 -4.88 -4.70
N ILE A 24 -13.81 -4.36 -5.06
CA ILE A 24 -14.93 -5.16 -5.56
C ILE A 24 -14.67 -5.59 -7.00
N SER A 25 -14.22 -4.65 -7.82
CA SER A 25 -13.90 -4.89 -9.22
C SER A 25 -12.85 -3.89 -9.69
N PHE A 26 -12.17 -4.22 -10.76
CA PHE A 26 -11.13 -3.35 -11.30
C PHE A 26 -10.98 -3.52 -12.80
N THR A 27 -10.51 -2.43 -13.43
CA THR A 27 -10.02 -2.42 -14.81
C THR A 27 -8.59 -1.89 -14.78
N SER A 28 -7.98 -1.70 -15.94
CA SER A 28 -6.64 -1.09 -16.00
C SER A 28 -6.63 0.35 -15.48
N ASN A 29 -7.75 1.06 -15.54
CA ASN A 29 -7.84 2.50 -15.25
C ASN A 29 -8.73 2.86 -14.08
N SER A 30 -9.46 1.91 -13.52
CA SER A 30 -10.41 2.22 -12.46
C SER A 30 -10.55 1.08 -11.46
N LEU A 31 -10.90 1.44 -10.24
CA LEU A 31 -11.22 0.50 -9.18
C LEU A 31 -12.59 0.84 -8.63
N THR A 32 -13.41 -0.18 -8.38
CA THR A 32 -14.61 -0.04 -7.57
C THR A 32 -14.30 -0.63 -6.21
N ILE A 33 -14.42 0.20 -5.18
CA ILE A 33 -14.02 -0.16 -3.82
C ILE A 33 -15.17 -0.03 -2.84
N ASN A 34 -15.11 -0.83 -1.80
CA ASN A 34 -15.91 -0.66 -0.60
C ASN A 34 -14.98 -0.19 0.52
N CYS A 35 -15.21 1.00 1.04
CA CYS A 35 -14.31 1.60 2.02
C CYS A 35 -15.08 2.58 2.90
N LYS A 36 -15.23 2.26 4.18
CA LYS A 36 -15.87 3.14 5.15
C LYS A 36 -15.04 4.39 5.36
N SER A 37 -15.73 5.51 5.55
CA SER A 37 -15.10 6.81 5.82
C SER A 37 -14.23 7.35 4.68
N PHE A 38 -14.34 6.81 3.49
CA PHE A 38 -13.55 7.25 2.34
C PHE A 38 -13.72 8.75 2.08
N GLU A 39 -14.97 9.25 2.08
CA GLU A 39 -15.24 10.66 1.79
C GLU A 39 -14.59 11.61 2.77
N THR A 40 -14.43 11.19 4.02
CA THR A 40 -13.83 12.04 5.06
C THR A 40 -12.31 12.04 5.03
N LEU A 41 -11.71 11.11 4.30
CA LEU A 41 -10.28 10.87 4.30
C LEU A 41 -9.60 11.23 3.00
N VAL A 42 -10.34 11.18 1.90
CA VAL A 42 -9.79 11.43 0.57
C VAL A 42 -9.48 12.93 0.38
N ASN A 43 -8.41 13.21 -0.33
CA ASN A 43 -8.05 14.59 -0.69
C ASN A 43 -8.71 14.99 -2.00
N ASP A 44 -8.84 16.29 -2.24
CA ASP A 44 -9.34 16.83 -3.51
C ASP A 44 -8.31 16.77 -4.63
N ASP A 45 -7.06 16.51 -4.30
CA ASP A 45 -5.95 16.35 -5.23
C ASP A 45 -5.51 14.89 -5.23
N TRP A 46 -4.25 14.62 -5.50
CA TRP A 46 -3.73 13.27 -5.55
C TRP A 46 -3.79 12.56 -4.20
N ASN A 47 -4.17 11.30 -4.24
CA ASN A 47 -4.22 10.41 -3.08
C ASN A 47 -3.32 9.21 -3.34
N LEU A 48 -2.72 8.71 -2.27
CA LEU A 48 -1.89 7.51 -2.30
C LEU A 48 -2.67 6.36 -1.67
N ALA A 49 -2.63 5.19 -2.29
CA ALA A 49 -3.33 4.02 -1.79
C ALA A 49 -2.56 2.74 -2.12
N ALA A 50 -2.80 1.71 -1.33
CA ALA A 50 -2.33 0.37 -1.63
C ALA A 50 -3.49 -0.47 -2.16
N PHE A 51 -3.32 -1.02 -3.36
CA PHE A 51 -4.20 -2.00 -3.97
C PHE A 51 -3.51 -3.35 -3.85
N GLY A 52 -3.91 -4.14 -2.86
CA GLY A 52 -3.10 -5.26 -2.45
C GLY A 52 -1.71 -4.76 -2.04
N LEU A 53 -0.68 -5.22 -2.70
CA LEU A 53 0.69 -4.77 -2.47
C LEU A 53 1.18 -3.74 -3.47
N GLU A 54 0.38 -3.42 -4.48
CA GLU A 54 0.72 -2.36 -5.44
C GLU A 54 0.39 -0.99 -4.85
N ILE A 55 1.28 -0.03 -5.02
CA ILE A 55 1.04 1.35 -4.62
C ILE A 55 0.55 2.14 -5.82
N ILE A 56 -0.56 2.83 -5.64
CA ILE A 56 -1.18 3.64 -6.69
C ILE A 56 -1.39 5.07 -6.21
N LYS A 57 -1.49 5.98 -7.17
CA LYS A 57 -2.00 7.34 -6.93
C LYS A 57 -3.27 7.50 -7.72
N PHE A 58 -4.24 8.20 -7.15
CA PHE A 58 -5.46 8.53 -7.87
C PHE A 58 -5.91 9.95 -7.53
N LYS A 59 -6.66 10.54 -8.42
CA LYS A 59 -7.14 11.90 -8.25
C LYS A 59 -8.66 12.00 -8.28
N ARG A 60 -9.32 11.18 -9.05
CA ARG A 60 -10.75 11.26 -9.28
C ARG A 60 -11.49 10.12 -8.62
N TRP A 61 -12.64 10.45 -8.01
CA TRP A 61 -13.50 9.45 -7.38
C TRP A 61 -14.96 9.89 -7.45
N GLU A 62 -15.85 8.91 -7.42
CA GLU A 62 -17.29 9.17 -7.33
C GLU A 62 -17.95 8.16 -6.40
N LYS A 63 -18.96 8.60 -5.67
CA LYS A 63 -19.73 7.74 -4.80
C LYS A 63 -20.80 7.02 -5.63
N LEU A 64 -20.83 5.68 -5.55
CA LEU A 64 -21.81 4.87 -6.23
C LEU A 64 -22.94 4.44 -5.30
N ASP A 65 -22.63 4.17 -4.04
CA ASP A 65 -23.57 3.71 -3.03
C ASP A 65 -22.96 3.99 -1.65
N ILE A 66 -23.63 3.58 -0.57
CA ILE A 66 -23.08 3.68 0.77
C ILE A 66 -21.77 2.90 0.82
N ASP A 67 -20.69 3.58 1.21
CA ASP A 67 -19.34 3.02 1.33
C ASP A 67 -18.79 2.40 0.03
N THR A 68 -19.43 2.64 -1.10
CA THR A 68 -19.00 2.13 -2.41
C THR A 68 -18.60 3.29 -3.31
N TYR A 69 -17.39 3.23 -3.82
CA TYR A 69 -16.79 4.30 -4.61
C TYR A 69 -16.10 3.75 -5.84
N LYS A 70 -16.10 4.56 -6.90
CA LYS A 70 -15.29 4.29 -8.07
C LYS A 70 -14.17 5.31 -8.13
N ILE A 71 -12.93 4.84 -8.18
CA ILE A 71 -11.77 5.71 -8.35
C ILE A 71 -11.21 5.57 -9.76
N SER A 72 -10.69 6.67 -10.27
CA SER A 72 -10.16 6.77 -11.63
C SER A 72 -9.03 7.80 -11.69
N GLU A 73 -8.48 8.02 -12.88
CA GLU A 73 -7.25 8.80 -13.05
C GLU A 73 -6.15 8.23 -12.16
N ILE A 74 -5.83 6.96 -12.39
CA ILE A 74 -4.93 6.20 -11.55
C ILE A 74 -3.56 6.14 -12.19
N ILE A 75 -2.53 6.45 -11.39
CA ILE A 75 -1.15 6.16 -11.74
C ILE A 75 -0.76 4.86 -11.05
N ARG A 76 -0.40 3.87 -11.86
CA ARG A 76 -0.13 2.51 -11.38
C ARG A 76 1.34 2.31 -11.03
N GLY A 77 1.60 1.32 -10.20
CA GLY A 77 2.95 0.82 -9.94
C GLY A 77 3.89 1.81 -9.30
N GLU A 78 3.42 2.68 -8.43
CA GLU A 78 4.27 3.64 -7.72
C GLU A 78 5.18 2.94 -6.71
N PHE A 79 6.25 3.60 -6.31
CA PHE A 79 7.22 3.08 -5.35
C PHE A 79 7.75 1.69 -5.74
N ALA A 80 8.09 1.52 -7.04
CA ALA A 80 8.68 0.29 -7.57
C ALA A 80 7.78 -0.94 -7.44
N THR A 81 6.45 -0.76 -7.54
CA THR A 81 5.50 -1.87 -7.50
C THR A 81 4.94 -2.24 -8.88
N GLN A 82 5.62 -1.86 -9.97
CA GLN A 82 5.16 -2.11 -11.34
C GLN A 82 4.93 -3.59 -11.64
N ASN A 83 5.72 -4.47 -11.03
CA ASN A 83 5.60 -5.90 -11.24
C ASN A 83 4.30 -6.48 -10.66
N LEU A 84 3.56 -5.72 -9.87
CA LEU A 84 2.33 -6.17 -9.24
C LEU A 84 1.07 -5.77 -10.00
N ILE A 85 1.19 -4.97 -11.06
CA ILE A 85 0.05 -4.43 -11.79
C ILE A 85 -0.86 -5.52 -12.36
N ARG A 86 -0.31 -6.66 -12.77
CA ARG A 86 -1.04 -7.74 -13.42
C ARG A 86 -1.39 -8.92 -12.52
N SER A 87 -1.09 -8.82 -11.24
CA SER A 87 -1.26 -9.96 -10.31
C SER A 87 -2.46 -9.82 -9.38
N HIS A 88 -3.37 -8.90 -9.67
CA HIS A 88 -4.49 -8.63 -8.78
C HIS A 88 -5.63 -9.62 -8.90
N LEU A 89 -6.24 -9.89 -7.76
CA LEU A 89 -7.46 -10.68 -7.64
C LEU A 89 -8.57 -9.81 -7.08
N GLN A 90 -9.82 -10.23 -7.30
CA GLN A 90 -10.99 -9.58 -6.71
C GLN A 90 -10.93 -9.68 -5.18
N HIS A 91 -11.46 -8.67 -4.50
CA HIS A 91 -11.51 -8.58 -3.04
C HIS A 91 -10.17 -8.39 -2.34
N GLU A 92 -9.13 -8.00 -3.06
CA GLU A 92 -7.90 -7.56 -2.41
C GLU A 92 -8.15 -6.32 -1.56
N ASN A 93 -7.30 -6.14 -0.56
CA ASN A 93 -7.39 -4.97 0.31
C ASN A 93 -7.14 -3.68 -0.46
N PHE A 94 -7.90 -2.65 -0.10
CA PHE A 94 -7.65 -1.28 -0.49
C PHE A 94 -7.33 -0.48 0.78
N ILE A 95 -6.16 0.13 0.83
CA ILE A 95 -5.74 0.90 2.00
C ILE A 95 -5.43 2.32 1.55
N LEU A 96 -6.21 3.29 2.06
CA LEU A 96 -5.95 4.69 1.79
C LEU A 96 -4.80 5.15 2.68
N LEU A 97 -3.67 5.50 2.06
CA LEU A 97 -2.45 5.85 2.77
C LEU A 97 -2.49 7.33 3.16
N LYS A 98 -2.50 7.58 4.45
CA LYS A 98 -2.56 8.91 5.03
C LYS A 98 -1.31 9.18 5.87
N LYS A 99 -1.33 10.26 6.63
CA LYS A 99 -0.21 10.68 7.47
C LYS A 99 0.23 9.65 8.50
N ASN A 100 -0.59 8.64 8.75
CA ASN A 100 -0.30 7.61 9.74
C ASN A 100 0.43 6.39 9.17
N PHE A 101 0.81 6.40 7.90
CA PHE A 101 1.67 5.34 7.37
C PHE A 101 3.14 5.75 7.50
N ASN A 102 4.01 4.75 7.54
CA ASN A 102 5.45 4.95 7.70
C ASN A 102 6.18 4.63 6.40
N ILE A 103 7.07 5.54 5.99
CA ILE A 103 7.99 5.29 4.90
C ILE A 103 9.33 4.91 5.52
N ILE A 104 9.80 3.72 5.19
CA ILE A 104 11.05 3.18 5.74
C ILE A 104 12.10 3.21 4.65
N PRO A 105 13.12 4.07 4.75
CA PRO A 105 14.21 4.08 3.78
C PRO A 105 15.06 2.81 3.93
N VAL A 106 15.44 2.22 2.82
CA VAL A 106 16.27 1.02 2.79
C VAL A 106 17.57 1.35 2.07
N ALA A 107 18.69 1.09 2.74
CA ALA A 107 20.02 1.35 2.18
C ALA A 107 20.25 0.49 0.92
N LYS A 108 20.89 1.05 -0.09
CA LYS A 108 21.20 0.36 -1.34
C LYS A 108 21.97 -0.93 -1.13
N LYS A 109 22.83 -0.98 -0.11
CA LYS A 109 23.62 -2.18 0.22
C LYS A 109 22.76 -3.38 0.63
N LEU A 110 21.48 -3.14 1.01
CA LEU A 110 20.56 -4.19 1.40
C LEU A 110 19.74 -4.73 0.25
N LYS A 111 19.87 -4.17 -0.94
CA LYS A 111 19.19 -4.61 -2.14
C LYS A 111 19.53 -6.09 -2.42
N GLY A 112 18.50 -6.89 -2.72
CA GLY A 112 18.68 -8.32 -2.96
C GLY A 112 18.93 -9.16 -1.71
N LYS A 113 19.03 -8.53 -0.56
CA LYS A 113 19.23 -9.23 0.72
C LYS A 113 17.92 -9.37 1.45
N LYS A 114 17.83 -10.40 2.27
CA LYS A 114 16.66 -10.62 3.12
C LYS A 114 16.67 -9.63 4.26
N ILE A 115 15.52 -9.01 4.50
CA ILE A 115 15.32 -8.08 5.62
C ILE A 115 14.10 -8.56 6.38
N TYR A 116 14.16 -8.47 7.68
CA TYR A 116 13.11 -8.98 8.56
C TYR A 116 12.47 -7.83 9.31
N PHE A 117 11.16 -7.87 9.38
CA PHE A 117 10.37 -6.89 10.13
C PHE A 117 9.58 -7.59 11.20
N LYS A 118 9.46 -6.95 12.35
CA LYS A 118 8.70 -7.44 13.46
C LYS A 118 7.80 -6.34 14.01
N VAL A 119 6.55 -6.68 14.25
CA VAL A 119 5.55 -5.75 14.78
C VAL A 119 5.14 -6.26 16.16
N GLY A 120 5.56 -5.53 17.19
CA GLY A 120 5.29 -5.93 18.56
C GLY A 120 5.80 -7.34 18.86
N ASN A 121 4.92 -8.20 19.34
CA ASN A 121 5.23 -9.59 19.65
C ASN A 121 4.84 -10.57 18.56
N LEU A 122 4.45 -10.07 17.39
CA LEU A 122 4.07 -10.92 16.27
C LEU A 122 5.29 -11.59 15.64
N SER A 123 5.03 -12.64 14.87
CA SER A 123 6.07 -13.32 14.09
C SER A 123 6.71 -12.36 13.11
N SER A 124 7.98 -12.53 12.84
CA SER A 124 8.69 -11.71 11.88
C SER A 124 8.23 -12.00 10.45
N ILE A 125 8.33 -10.98 9.61
CA ILE A 125 8.05 -11.05 8.17
C ILE A 125 9.37 -10.88 7.44
N GLU A 126 9.63 -11.75 6.47
CA GLU A 126 10.82 -11.69 5.62
C GLU A 126 10.49 -10.99 4.31
N ILE A 127 11.29 -9.99 3.94
CA ILE A 127 11.12 -9.26 2.69
C ILE A 127 12.49 -9.14 2.00
N THR A 128 12.52 -9.33 0.69
CA THR A 128 13.70 -9.10 -0.13
C THR A 128 13.43 -7.94 -1.05
N PHE A 129 14.21 -6.87 -0.90
CA PHE A 129 14.07 -5.69 -1.75
C PHE A 129 14.83 -5.86 -3.05
N GLN A 130 14.15 -5.48 -4.15
CA GLN A 130 14.71 -5.55 -5.49
C GLN A 130 14.97 -4.15 -6.01
N ASN A 131 15.98 -4.02 -6.85
CA ASN A 131 16.21 -2.79 -7.57
C ASN A 131 15.36 -2.81 -8.84
N LYS A 132 14.30 -2.04 -8.83
CA LYS A 132 13.41 -1.98 -9.99
C LYS A 132 13.67 -0.74 -10.81
N ALA A 133 13.36 -0.83 -12.09
CA ALA A 133 13.30 0.33 -12.94
C ALA A 133 12.34 1.35 -12.31
N GLY A 134 12.65 2.58 -12.42
CA GLY A 134 11.89 3.62 -11.76
C GLY A 134 12.48 4.07 -10.42
N LEU A 135 13.49 3.39 -10.00
CA LEU A 135 14.29 3.83 -8.88
C LEU A 135 15.48 4.63 -9.36
#